data_f75fa8bc312af96c92642f1e9c3d37d6
#
_entry.id   f75fa8bc312af96c92642f1e9c3d37d6
#
_cell.length_a   1.000
_cell.length_b   1.000
_cell.length_c   1.000
_cell.angle_alpha   90.00
_cell.angle_beta   90.00
_cell.angle_gamma   90.00
#
_symmetry.space_group_name_H-M   'P 1'
#
loop_
_entity.id
_entity.type
_entity.pdbx_description
1 polymer ?
#
loop_
_entity_poly.entity_id
_entity_poly.type
_entity_poly.pdbx_seq_one_letter_code
_entity_poly.pdbx_strand_id
1 'polypeptide(L)'
;MLQRPGYIQEYLSFWSARPEVGRIWISTYTPQKGERSPEILTARDREFVARQLVEARPRHPKLLAGGGIARAILKPPSNPRECMFARMSTNYSADLKTRVEPCVFGGNPDCDQCGCAISSGLHAVKQIRLGHLVKVENIALTSAAIGTFIGQLRGRKHPRWESARKAEVLEFSKAISGEHKAS
;
A
#
# COMPACT_ATOMS: atom_id res chain seq x y z
N MET A 1 8.86 15.81 7.76
CA MET A 1 7.56 16.28 7.23
C MET A 1 6.62 16.70 8.36
N LEU A 2 6.26 15.84 9.30
CA LEU A 2 5.39 16.20 10.43
C LEU A 2 6.04 17.14 11.46
N GLN A 3 7.36 17.26 11.44
CA GLN A 3 8.12 18.18 12.28
C GLN A 3 7.95 19.67 11.88
N ARG A 4 7.41 19.93 10.68
CA ARG A 4 7.12 21.28 10.20
C ARG A 4 5.62 21.55 10.30
N PRO A 5 5.17 22.38 11.25
CA PRO A 5 3.77 22.77 11.37
C PRO A 5 3.26 23.39 10.05
N GLY A 6 2.02 23.04 9.66
CA GLY A 6 1.42 23.60 8.44
C GLY A 6 1.84 22.96 7.10
N TYR A 7 2.85 22.10 7.09
CA TYR A 7 3.37 21.51 5.84
C TYR A 7 2.29 20.86 4.97
N ILE A 8 1.39 20.08 5.57
CA ILE A 8 0.31 19.41 4.83
C ILE A 8 -0.59 20.44 4.14
N GLN A 9 -0.93 21.52 4.80
CA GLN A 9 -1.78 22.58 4.26
C GLN A 9 -1.07 23.35 3.14
N GLU A 10 0.21 23.67 3.32
CA GLU A 10 1.04 24.31 2.27
C GLU A 10 1.13 23.43 1.02
N TYR A 11 1.42 22.14 1.22
CA TYR A 11 1.49 21.14 0.15
C TYR A 11 0.18 21.04 -0.62
N LEU A 12 -0.93 20.92 0.10
CA LEU A 12 -2.25 20.79 -0.52
C LEU A 12 -2.65 22.08 -1.24
N SER A 13 -2.36 23.26 -0.68
CA SER A 13 -2.64 24.54 -1.32
C SER A 13 -1.85 24.70 -2.60
N PHE A 14 -0.55 24.40 -2.57
CA PHE A 14 0.31 24.48 -3.73
C PHE A 14 -0.19 23.59 -4.89
N TRP A 15 -0.45 22.31 -4.61
CA TRP A 15 -0.88 21.38 -5.65
C TRP A 15 -2.33 21.57 -6.09
N SER A 16 -3.21 22.00 -5.20
CA SER A 16 -4.61 22.29 -5.56
C SER A 16 -4.73 23.48 -6.51
N ALA A 17 -3.81 24.45 -6.42
CA ALA A 17 -3.79 25.62 -7.28
C ALA A 17 -3.34 25.30 -8.72
N ARG A 18 -2.73 24.14 -8.96
CA ARG A 18 -2.23 23.74 -10.28
C ARG A 18 -3.37 23.19 -11.14
N PRO A 19 -3.69 23.80 -12.30
CA PRO A 19 -4.77 23.32 -13.17
C PRO A 19 -4.49 21.93 -13.73
N GLU A 20 -3.21 21.59 -13.95
CA GLU A 20 -2.75 20.31 -14.50
C GLU A 20 -2.95 19.15 -13.51
N VAL A 21 -3.08 19.44 -12.22
CA VAL A 21 -3.29 18.43 -11.18
C VAL A 21 -4.78 18.13 -11.04
N GLY A 22 -5.20 16.94 -11.49
CA GLY A 22 -6.59 16.50 -11.37
C GLY A 22 -6.93 15.92 -9.99
N ARG A 23 -5.98 15.21 -9.36
CA ARG A 23 -6.19 14.56 -8.05
C ARG A 23 -4.90 14.54 -7.24
N ILE A 24 -5.04 14.59 -5.92
CA ILE A 24 -3.95 14.52 -4.96
C ILE A 24 -4.16 13.31 -4.07
N TRP A 25 -3.17 12.43 -4.02
CA TRP A 25 -3.10 11.29 -3.11
C TRP A 25 -1.93 11.50 -2.16
N ILE A 26 -2.14 11.23 -0.89
CA ILE A 26 -1.08 11.30 0.11
C ILE A 26 -0.68 9.88 0.52
N SER A 27 0.59 9.57 0.28
CA SER A 27 1.24 8.38 0.86
C SER A 27 2.08 8.81 2.04
N THR A 28 2.11 7.96 3.05
CA THR A 28 3.08 8.07 4.14
C THR A 28 4.17 7.01 3.96
N TYR A 29 5.20 7.06 4.79
CA TYR A 29 6.27 6.09 4.72
C TYR A 29 5.76 4.67 5.05
N THR A 30 6.26 3.67 4.32
CA THR A 30 6.01 2.25 4.59
C THR A 30 7.35 1.59 4.92
N PRO A 31 7.62 1.25 6.18
CA PRO A 31 8.90 0.65 6.58
C PRO A 31 8.99 -0.81 6.16
N GLN A 32 10.20 -1.33 6.13
CA GLN A 32 10.46 -2.77 6.16
C GLN A 32 10.36 -3.27 7.62
N LYS A 33 10.04 -4.54 7.81
CA LYS A 33 10.00 -5.13 9.16
C LYS A 33 11.37 -5.06 9.82
N GLY A 34 11.39 -4.54 11.05
CA GLY A 34 12.61 -4.34 11.83
C GLY A 34 13.39 -3.06 11.50
N GLU A 35 12.93 -2.28 10.54
CA GLU A 35 13.54 -1.00 10.20
C GLU A 35 13.38 0.00 11.36
N ARG A 36 14.41 0.81 11.57
CA ARG A 36 14.41 1.93 12.52
C ARG A 36 14.68 3.21 11.76
N SER A 37 13.63 3.96 11.47
CA SER A 37 13.73 5.25 10.79
C SER A 37 12.90 6.29 11.54
N PRO A 38 13.38 7.55 11.65
CA PRO A 38 12.58 8.64 12.22
C PRO A 38 11.37 9.01 11.36
N GLU A 39 11.26 8.46 10.15
CA GLU A 39 10.15 8.67 9.23
C GLU A 39 8.97 7.73 9.49
N ILE A 40 9.17 6.71 10.31
CA ILE A 40 8.12 5.77 10.72
C ILE A 40 7.12 6.51 11.61
N LEU A 41 5.88 6.57 11.16
CA LEU A 41 4.83 7.25 11.90
C LEU A 41 4.41 6.47 13.15
N THR A 42 4.43 7.13 14.29
CA THR A 42 3.78 6.62 15.50
C THR A 42 2.27 6.56 15.34
N ALA A 43 1.56 5.86 16.22
CA ALA A 43 0.09 5.86 16.23
C ALA A 43 -0.48 7.28 16.29
N ARG A 44 0.11 8.14 17.14
CA ARG A 44 -0.28 9.55 17.28
C ARG A 44 -0.07 10.35 15.99
N ASP A 45 1.03 10.11 15.29
CA ASP A 45 1.31 10.76 14.01
C ASP A 45 0.29 10.34 12.95
N ARG A 46 -0.09 9.07 12.91
CA ARG A 46 -1.12 8.56 12.00
C ARG A 46 -2.48 9.20 12.27
N GLU A 47 -2.86 9.32 13.55
CA GLU A 47 -4.08 10.03 13.94
C GLU A 47 -4.05 11.49 13.49
N PHE A 48 -2.92 12.18 13.70
CA PHE A 48 -2.73 13.55 13.26
C PHE A 48 -2.88 13.67 11.74
N VAL A 49 -2.18 12.84 10.95
CA VAL A 49 -2.28 12.86 9.48
C VAL A 49 -3.70 12.58 9.02
N ALA A 50 -4.33 11.53 9.54
CA ALA A 50 -5.70 11.16 9.16
C ALA A 50 -6.69 12.29 9.41
N ARG A 51 -6.61 12.96 10.57
CA ARG A 51 -7.43 14.12 10.93
C ARG A 51 -7.17 15.30 10.00
N GLN A 52 -5.89 15.65 9.78
CA GLN A 52 -5.53 16.78 8.90
C GLN A 52 -6.04 16.59 7.47
N LEU A 53 -6.02 15.38 6.95
CA LEU A 53 -6.51 15.08 5.60
C LEU A 53 -8.04 15.21 5.52
N VAL A 54 -8.76 14.73 6.53
CA VAL A 54 -10.23 14.86 6.58
C VAL A 54 -10.65 16.32 6.70
N GLU A 55 -9.99 17.09 7.55
CA GLU A 55 -10.24 18.52 7.75
C GLU A 55 -9.88 19.38 6.52
N ALA A 56 -8.85 18.97 5.78
CA ALA A 56 -8.42 19.68 4.57
C ALA A 56 -9.34 19.45 3.37
N ARG A 57 -9.99 18.29 3.29
CA ARG A 57 -10.75 17.87 2.12
C ARG A 57 -11.79 18.87 1.61
N PRO A 58 -12.62 19.54 2.46
CA PRO A 58 -13.59 20.52 2.00
C PRO A 58 -12.96 21.72 1.27
N ARG A 59 -11.75 22.11 1.68
CA ARG A 59 -10.99 23.21 1.07
C ARG A 59 -10.17 22.79 -0.15
N HIS A 60 -9.88 21.50 -0.28
CA HIS A 60 -9.08 20.94 -1.35
C HIS A 60 -9.84 19.81 -2.05
N PRO A 61 -10.79 20.13 -2.95
CA PRO A 61 -11.64 19.11 -3.60
C PRO A 61 -10.87 18.09 -4.48
N LYS A 62 -9.64 18.44 -4.89
CA LYS A 62 -8.74 17.50 -5.58
C LYS A 62 -8.17 16.43 -4.66
N LEU A 63 -8.19 16.65 -3.33
CA LEU A 63 -7.66 15.70 -2.36
C LEU A 63 -8.57 14.47 -2.24
N LEU A 64 -8.00 13.31 -2.48
CA LEU A 64 -8.66 12.02 -2.26
C LEU A 64 -8.45 11.57 -0.81
N ALA A 65 -9.25 12.12 0.11
CA ALA A 65 -9.21 11.81 1.53
C ALA A 65 -10.61 11.80 2.13
N GLY A 66 -11.32 10.70 1.97
CA GLY A 66 -12.58 10.48 2.67
C GLY A 66 -12.37 9.75 4.00
N GLY A 67 -13.43 9.65 4.82
CA GLY A 67 -13.37 8.93 6.10
C GLY A 67 -12.96 7.45 5.97
N GLY A 68 -13.21 6.81 4.83
CA GLY A 68 -12.72 5.47 4.53
C GLY A 68 -11.19 5.41 4.39
N ILE A 69 -10.59 6.39 3.70
CA ILE A 69 -9.13 6.49 3.54
C ILE A 69 -8.48 6.84 4.89
N ALA A 70 -9.06 7.77 5.66
CA ALA A 70 -8.58 8.09 6.99
C ALA A 70 -8.55 6.86 7.90
N ARG A 71 -9.62 6.05 7.91
CA ARG A 71 -9.63 4.78 8.65
C ARG A 71 -8.56 3.80 8.18
N ALA A 72 -8.29 3.74 6.88
CA ALA A 72 -7.26 2.86 6.34
C ALA A 72 -5.84 3.32 6.69
N ILE A 73 -5.61 4.63 6.86
CA ILE A 73 -4.34 5.17 7.40
C ILE A 73 -4.16 4.75 8.86
N LEU A 74 -5.23 4.77 9.65
CA LEU A 74 -5.19 4.38 11.06
C LEU A 74 -5.04 2.88 11.26
N LYS A 75 -5.68 2.09 10.40
CA LYS A 75 -5.67 0.63 10.46
C LYS A 75 -5.46 0.05 9.06
N PRO A 76 -4.21 0.04 8.58
CA PRO A 76 -3.88 -0.58 7.31
C PRO A 76 -4.03 -2.11 7.38
N PRO A 77 -3.98 -2.82 6.23
CA PRO A 77 -3.95 -4.28 6.21
C PRO A 77 -2.71 -4.80 6.95
N SER A 78 -2.87 -5.80 7.83
CA SER A 78 -1.79 -6.34 8.66
C SER A 78 -0.82 -7.24 7.89
N ASN A 79 -1.19 -7.67 6.70
CA ASN A 79 -0.38 -8.53 5.84
C ASN A 79 -0.79 -8.41 4.36
N PRO A 80 0.04 -8.88 3.42
CA PRO A 80 -0.25 -8.79 2.00
C PRO A 80 -1.52 -9.54 1.56
N ARG A 81 -1.96 -10.57 2.30
CA ARG A 81 -3.19 -11.32 1.97
C ARG A 81 -4.45 -10.51 2.24
N GLU A 82 -4.40 -9.60 3.20
CA GLU A 82 -5.50 -8.68 3.50
C GLU A 82 -5.47 -7.44 2.60
N CYS A 83 -4.32 -7.14 2.00
CA CYS A 83 -4.14 -5.99 1.14
C CYS A 83 -4.70 -6.26 -0.26
N MET A 84 -5.79 -5.57 -0.61
CA MET A 84 -6.41 -5.69 -1.92
C MET A 84 -5.45 -5.30 -3.05
N PHE A 85 -4.60 -4.28 -2.83
CA PHE A 85 -3.60 -3.88 -3.81
C PHE A 85 -2.58 -5.00 -4.08
N ALA A 86 -2.01 -5.61 -3.03
CA ALA A 86 -1.05 -6.70 -3.19
C ALA A 86 -1.66 -7.93 -3.89
N ARG A 87 -2.96 -8.16 -3.72
CA ARG A 87 -3.66 -9.29 -4.33
C ARG A 87 -4.04 -9.07 -5.80
N MET A 88 -4.22 -7.83 -6.20
CA MET A 88 -4.71 -7.47 -7.55
C MET A 88 -3.61 -6.94 -8.46
N SER A 89 -2.44 -6.56 -7.91
CA SER A 89 -1.33 -6.01 -8.68
C SER A 89 -0.24 -7.02 -8.93
N THR A 90 0.45 -6.85 -10.05
CA THR A 90 1.73 -7.50 -10.33
C THR A 90 2.74 -6.38 -10.57
N ASN A 91 3.79 -6.35 -9.77
CA ASN A 91 4.77 -5.29 -9.80
C ASN A 91 6.08 -5.81 -10.39
N TYR A 92 6.74 -4.99 -11.19
CA TYR A 92 8.04 -5.27 -11.79
C TYR A 92 9.02 -4.16 -11.44
N SER A 93 10.28 -4.51 -11.32
CA SER A 93 11.36 -3.54 -11.17
C SER A 93 11.58 -2.76 -12.48
N ALA A 94 12.46 -1.77 -12.44
CA ALA A 94 12.76 -0.92 -13.60
C ALA A 94 13.31 -1.68 -14.82
N ASP A 95 13.83 -2.90 -14.62
CA ASP A 95 14.28 -3.79 -15.70
C ASP A 95 13.12 -4.45 -16.46
N LEU A 96 11.88 -4.29 -16.01
CA LEU A 96 10.64 -4.90 -16.53
C LEU A 96 10.66 -6.43 -16.59
N LYS A 97 11.59 -7.08 -15.92
CA LYS A 97 11.79 -8.53 -15.89
C LYS A 97 11.67 -9.11 -14.49
N THR A 98 12.26 -8.41 -13.52
CA THR A 98 12.27 -8.85 -12.13
C THR A 98 10.95 -8.50 -11.46
N ARG A 99 10.23 -9.53 -11.02
CA ARG A 99 8.99 -9.33 -10.28
C ARG A 99 9.28 -8.86 -8.86
N VAL A 100 8.57 -7.86 -8.43
CA VAL A 100 8.67 -7.29 -7.08
C VAL A 100 7.52 -7.79 -6.22
N GLU A 101 7.83 -8.44 -5.12
CA GLU A 101 6.84 -9.01 -4.20
C GLU A 101 7.16 -8.60 -2.75
N PRO A 102 6.16 -8.60 -1.87
CA PRO A 102 4.75 -8.99 -2.07
C PRO A 102 3.90 -7.88 -2.69
N CYS A 103 4.41 -6.69 -2.82
CA CYS A 103 3.78 -5.52 -3.43
C CYS A 103 4.85 -4.58 -4.00
N VAL A 104 4.49 -3.37 -4.43
CA VAL A 104 5.41 -2.37 -5.02
C VAL A 104 6.62 -2.02 -4.14
N PHE A 105 6.53 -2.21 -2.83
CA PHE A 105 7.67 -1.94 -1.91
C PHE A 105 8.71 -3.05 -1.88
N GLY A 106 8.38 -4.24 -2.35
CA GLY A 106 9.30 -5.39 -2.31
C GLY A 106 9.68 -5.82 -0.90
N GLY A 107 10.58 -6.81 -0.80
CA GLY A 107 11.17 -7.23 0.46
C GLY A 107 10.16 -7.74 1.50
N ASN A 108 10.28 -7.25 2.73
CA ASN A 108 9.39 -7.63 3.83
C ASN A 108 8.73 -6.39 4.46
N PRO A 109 7.79 -5.73 3.76
CA PRO A 109 7.17 -4.51 4.25
C PRO A 109 6.40 -4.74 5.54
N ASP A 110 6.49 -3.79 6.47
CA ASP A 110 5.67 -3.77 7.67
C ASP A 110 4.26 -3.27 7.32
N CYS A 111 3.40 -4.23 7.01
CA CYS A 111 2.04 -3.94 6.56
C CYS A 111 1.21 -3.22 7.63
N ASP A 112 1.43 -3.49 8.92
CA ASP A 112 0.74 -2.80 10.02
C ASP A 112 1.08 -1.31 10.06
N GLN A 113 2.19 -0.93 9.44
CA GLN A 113 2.64 0.44 9.30
C GLN A 113 2.58 0.95 7.85
N CYS A 114 1.82 0.28 7.00
CA CYS A 114 1.70 0.64 5.60
C CYS A 114 1.15 2.05 5.41
N GLY A 115 1.86 2.86 4.61
CA GLY A 115 1.49 4.21 4.23
C GLY A 115 1.03 4.35 2.78
N CYS A 116 0.84 3.25 2.07
CA CYS A 116 0.49 3.24 0.65
C CYS A 116 -0.89 3.86 0.39
N ALA A 117 -0.94 4.96 -0.36
CA ALA A 117 -2.20 5.63 -0.71
C ALA A 117 -3.13 4.71 -1.52
N ILE A 118 -2.57 3.90 -2.44
CA ILE A 118 -3.36 2.97 -3.26
C ILE A 118 -3.98 1.89 -2.37
N SER A 119 -3.21 1.31 -1.45
CA SER A 119 -3.72 0.35 -0.46
C SER A 119 -4.85 0.95 0.37
N SER A 120 -4.66 2.18 0.87
CA SER A 120 -5.67 2.90 1.66
C SER A 120 -6.93 3.19 0.85
N GLY A 121 -6.79 3.60 -0.42
CA GLY A 121 -7.90 3.84 -1.33
C GLY A 121 -8.70 2.57 -1.62
N LEU A 122 -8.03 1.47 -1.97
CA LEU A 122 -8.67 0.18 -2.21
C LEU A 122 -9.29 -0.39 -0.94
N HIS A 123 -8.67 -0.19 0.22
CA HIS A 123 -9.26 -0.57 1.50
C HIS A 123 -10.55 0.20 1.81
N ALA A 124 -10.60 1.48 1.46
CA ALA A 124 -11.84 2.27 1.59
C ALA A 124 -12.93 1.77 0.63
N VAL A 125 -12.57 1.47 -0.61
CA VAL A 125 -13.51 1.00 -1.64
C VAL A 125 -14.04 -0.41 -1.32
N LYS A 126 -13.22 -1.32 -0.80
CA LYS A 126 -13.68 -2.68 -0.47
C LYS A 126 -14.82 -2.72 0.56
N GLN A 127 -14.92 -1.67 1.38
CA GLN A 127 -15.98 -1.54 2.41
C GLN A 127 -17.33 -1.12 1.80
N ILE A 128 -17.36 -0.64 0.56
CA ILE A 128 -18.59 -0.20 -0.10
C ILE A 128 -19.46 -1.42 -0.40
N ARG A 129 -20.74 -1.30 -0.05
CA ARG A 129 -21.76 -2.30 -0.38
C ARG A 129 -22.57 -1.79 -1.56
N LEU A 130 -22.73 -2.63 -2.57
CA LEU A 130 -23.65 -2.43 -3.67
C LEU A 130 -24.98 -3.10 -3.29
N GLY A 131 -25.95 -2.26 -2.88
CA GLY A 131 -27.17 -2.76 -2.25
C GLY A 131 -26.89 -3.42 -0.89
N HIS A 132 -27.81 -4.27 -0.45
CA HIS A 132 -27.67 -4.94 0.87
C HIS A 132 -26.80 -6.22 0.81
N LEU A 133 -26.47 -6.74 -0.36
CA LEU A 133 -25.98 -8.11 -0.53
C LEU A 133 -24.53 -8.25 -0.95
N VAL A 134 -23.95 -7.32 -1.70
CA VAL A 134 -22.65 -7.53 -2.34
C VAL A 134 -21.64 -6.46 -1.93
N LYS A 135 -20.52 -6.88 -1.35
CA LYS A 135 -19.37 -6.00 -1.12
C LYS A 135 -18.55 -5.89 -2.41
N VAL A 136 -18.04 -4.70 -2.71
CA VAL A 136 -17.13 -4.46 -3.84
C VAL A 136 -15.91 -5.37 -3.76
N GLU A 137 -15.44 -5.68 -2.55
CA GLU A 137 -14.36 -6.67 -2.33
C GLU A 137 -14.65 -8.01 -2.99
N ASN A 138 -15.86 -8.55 -2.82
CA ASN A 138 -16.21 -9.85 -3.38
C ASN A 138 -16.20 -9.84 -4.91
N ILE A 139 -16.69 -8.77 -5.53
CA ILE A 139 -16.67 -8.62 -6.99
C ILE A 139 -15.22 -8.58 -7.50
N ALA A 140 -14.38 -7.76 -6.87
CA ALA A 140 -12.98 -7.60 -7.27
C ALA A 140 -12.20 -8.90 -7.13
N LEU A 141 -12.36 -9.62 -6.01
CA LEU A 141 -11.67 -10.89 -5.76
C LEU A 141 -12.16 -12.00 -6.69
N THR A 142 -13.46 -12.06 -6.96
CA THR A 142 -14.02 -13.02 -7.92
C THR A 142 -13.49 -12.75 -9.33
N SER A 143 -13.47 -11.48 -9.75
CA SER A 143 -12.87 -11.09 -11.05
C SER A 143 -11.41 -11.48 -11.15
N ALA A 144 -10.61 -11.24 -10.10
CA ALA A 144 -9.21 -11.62 -10.06
C ALA A 144 -9.02 -13.15 -10.12
N ALA A 145 -9.86 -13.91 -9.42
CA ALA A 145 -9.83 -15.39 -9.45
C ALA A 145 -10.16 -15.94 -10.86
N ILE A 146 -11.20 -15.37 -11.48
CA ILE A 146 -11.57 -15.75 -12.87
C ILE A 146 -10.44 -15.40 -13.83
N GLY A 147 -9.85 -14.22 -13.73
CA GLY A 147 -8.72 -13.80 -14.56
C GLY A 147 -7.50 -14.72 -14.40
N THR A 148 -7.21 -15.13 -13.17
CA THR A 148 -6.14 -16.10 -12.87
C THR A 148 -6.44 -17.47 -13.50
N PHE A 149 -7.64 -17.97 -13.34
CA PHE A 149 -8.07 -19.24 -13.93
C PHE A 149 -7.96 -19.24 -15.46
N ILE A 150 -8.46 -18.20 -16.12
CA ILE A 150 -8.32 -18.03 -17.57
C ILE A 150 -6.85 -17.93 -17.98
N GLY A 151 -6.03 -17.23 -17.20
CA GLY A 151 -4.57 -17.17 -17.42
C GLY A 151 -3.90 -18.54 -17.37
N GLN A 152 -4.28 -19.37 -16.42
CA GLN A 152 -3.79 -20.75 -16.29
C GLN A 152 -4.20 -21.61 -17.48
N LEU A 153 -5.45 -21.53 -17.92
CA LEU A 153 -5.95 -22.25 -19.10
C LEU A 153 -5.20 -21.85 -20.38
N ARG A 154 -4.75 -20.61 -20.48
CA ARG A 154 -3.93 -20.10 -21.60
C ARG A 154 -2.44 -20.39 -21.47
N GLY A 155 -2.05 -21.29 -20.56
CA GLY A 155 -0.66 -21.69 -20.36
C GLY A 155 0.23 -20.62 -19.74
N ARG A 156 -0.33 -19.53 -19.24
CA ARG A 156 0.41 -18.55 -18.46
C ARG A 156 0.75 -19.17 -17.11
N LYS A 157 1.99 -19.61 -16.94
CA LYS A 157 2.50 -20.05 -15.64
C LYS A 157 2.47 -18.84 -14.70
N HIS A 158 1.50 -18.80 -13.80
CA HIS A 158 1.58 -17.90 -12.67
C HIS A 158 2.77 -18.35 -11.81
N PRO A 159 3.78 -17.51 -11.61
CA PRO A 159 4.84 -17.85 -10.68
C PRO A 159 4.19 -18.11 -9.32
N ARG A 160 4.41 -19.27 -8.75
CA ARG A 160 3.96 -19.57 -7.38
C ARG A 160 4.73 -18.62 -6.45
N TRP A 161 4.08 -17.55 -6.02
CA TRP A 161 4.66 -16.56 -5.11
C TRP A 161 5.16 -17.13 -3.77
N GLU A 162 4.78 -18.37 -3.44
CA GLU A 162 5.24 -19.06 -2.24
C GLU A 162 6.67 -19.63 -2.33
N SER A 163 7.15 -19.97 -3.50
CA SER A 163 8.47 -20.59 -3.65
C SER A 163 9.61 -19.57 -3.75
N ALA A 164 9.41 -18.44 -4.44
CA ALA A 164 10.39 -17.37 -4.51
C ALA A 164 10.60 -16.72 -3.12
N ARG A 165 9.53 -16.53 -2.36
CA ARG A 165 9.56 -15.90 -1.04
C ARG A 165 10.37 -16.67 0.01
N LYS A 166 10.38 -18.02 -0.04
CA LYS A 166 11.16 -18.81 0.91
C LYS A 166 12.67 -18.66 0.69
N ALA A 167 13.11 -18.59 -0.56
CA ALA A 167 14.52 -18.47 -0.88
C ALA A 167 15.07 -17.08 -0.53
N GLU A 168 14.37 -16.02 -0.91
CA GLU A 168 14.80 -14.61 -0.71
C GLU A 168 14.77 -14.18 0.75
N VAL A 169 13.74 -14.58 1.51
CA VAL A 169 13.67 -14.34 2.96
C VAL A 169 14.75 -15.12 3.71
N LEU A 170 15.12 -16.31 3.24
CA LEU A 170 16.21 -17.09 3.84
C LEU A 170 17.58 -16.46 3.58
N GLU A 171 17.82 -15.96 2.36
CA GLU A 171 19.09 -15.28 2.03
C GLU A 171 19.21 -13.95 2.77
N PHE A 172 18.15 -13.16 2.82
CA PHE A 172 18.14 -11.89 3.55
C PHE A 172 18.27 -12.09 5.07
N SER A 173 17.63 -13.12 5.62
CA SER A 173 17.79 -13.52 7.03
C SER A 173 19.22 -13.95 7.33
N LYS A 174 19.89 -14.69 6.44
CA LYS A 174 21.30 -15.09 6.57
C LYS A 174 22.24 -13.89 6.47
N ALA A 175 21.94 -12.93 5.60
CA ALA A 175 22.75 -11.71 5.46
C ALA A 175 22.66 -10.81 6.70
N ILE A 176 21.51 -10.76 7.38
CA ILE A 176 21.31 -9.97 8.61
C ILE A 176 21.89 -10.70 9.85
N SER A 177 21.82 -12.04 9.89
CA SER A 177 22.33 -12.82 11.02
C SER A 177 23.85 -12.94 11.07
N GLY A 178 24.57 -12.39 10.11
CA GLY A 178 26.05 -12.33 10.16
C GLY A 178 26.75 -13.68 9.98
N GLU A 179 26.06 -14.71 9.49
CA GLU A 179 26.66 -15.98 9.12
C GLU A 179 27.46 -15.88 7.80
N HIS A 180 28.47 -15.00 7.78
CA HIS A 180 29.59 -15.19 6.88
C HIS A 180 30.42 -16.35 7.40
N LYS A 181 30.27 -17.52 6.82
CA LYS A 181 31.26 -18.56 6.97
C LYS A 181 32.59 -18.02 6.46
N ALA A 182 33.52 -17.78 7.41
CA ALA A 182 34.93 -17.68 7.10
C ALA A 182 35.37 -18.98 6.41
N SER A 183 35.86 -18.87 5.22
CA SER A 183 36.64 -19.90 4.51
C SER A 183 38.09 -19.54 4.59
#